data_e42168f3f7a5ec654e576acf1bc79e35
#
_entry.id   e42168f3f7a5ec654e576acf1bc79e35
#
_cell.length_a   1.000
_cell.length_b   1.000
_cell.length_c   1.000
_cell.angle_alpha   90.00
_cell.angle_beta   90.00
_cell.angle_gamma   90.00
#
_symmetry.space_group_name_H-M   'P 1'
#
loop_
_entity.id
_entity.type
_entity.pdbx_description
1 polymer ?
#
loop_
_entity_poly.entity_id
_entity_poly.type
_entity_poly.pdbx_seq_one_letter_code
_entity_poly.pdbx_strand_id
1 'polypeptide(L)'
;ELATPDTGFIADSMNPAYSNIEVAAIGQKMVEGYFKDLGINTLYLFPKASADSLSADLRKLELEARRCRLTVVVTDSLAGLDRFVFDKATAVFARSNTGFEILAQALNATFQDAENDYLGIHYSGNGEAPRFVTRTDEFSLLPVQSERQDTVYRKLVQFLAFNVTIPGIPMIGEGDEIGWPKKEGILGQGEEWTDEQLNVKSKLSALNQLRGEHMALLYGDFIPLRVEKQIYAYIRSFFGKNVLVVFNKGKETVSLKLDLPEMKREENFSSLFGNRFSYDNSKIILDVPAYGVEIIYN
;
A
#
# COMPACT_ATOMS: atom_id res chain seq x y z
N GLU A 1 18.22 1.95 -19.53
CA GLU A 1 17.58 1.10 -18.48
C GLU A 1 16.57 1.97 -17.75
N LEU A 2 15.28 1.75 -18.02
CA LEU A 2 14.19 2.38 -17.27
C LEU A 2 14.23 1.79 -15.87
N ALA A 3 14.49 2.62 -14.86
CA ALA A 3 14.41 2.21 -13.48
C ALA A 3 12.98 1.73 -13.19
N THR A 4 12.82 0.49 -12.75
CA THR A 4 11.52 -0.01 -12.29
C THR A 4 11.11 0.79 -11.06
N PRO A 5 9.86 1.32 -11.00
CA PRO A 5 9.37 1.98 -9.80
C PRO A 5 9.38 0.99 -8.64
N ASP A 6 10.15 1.30 -7.63
CA ASP A 6 10.38 0.41 -6.49
C ASP A 6 9.23 0.47 -5.49
N THR A 7 8.96 -0.64 -4.80
CA THR A 7 8.15 -0.62 -3.59
C THR A 7 9.08 -0.44 -2.40
N GLY A 8 8.95 0.70 -1.73
CA GLY A 8 9.80 1.05 -0.60
C GLY A 8 9.18 0.69 0.75
N PHE A 9 10.02 0.34 1.69
CA PHE A 9 9.67 0.15 3.10
C PHE A 9 10.42 1.17 3.95
N ILE A 10 9.69 1.87 4.84
CA ILE A 10 10.28 2.84 5.75
C ILE A 10 10.51 2.17 7.10
N ALA A 11 11.76 1.97 7.46
CA ALA A 11 12.13 1.71 8.85
C ALA A 11 12.35 3.05 9.55
N ASP A 12 11.42 3.42 10.43
CA ASP A 12 11.44 4.70 11.12
C ASP A 12 12.43 4.68 12.29
N SER A 13 13.65 5.15 12.05
CA SER A 13 14.65 5.36 13.10
C SER A 13 14.43 6.64 13.92
N MET A 14 13.44 7.48 13.55
CA MET A 14 13.14 8.73 14.28
C MET A 14 12.37 8.50 15.57
N ASN A 15 11.83 7.33 15.80
CA ASN A 15 11.19 7.00 17.07
C ASN A 15 12.25 6.79 18.17
N PRO A 16 12.15 7.44 19.36
CA PRO A 16 13.09 7.21 20.48
C PRO A 16 13.20 5.76 20.93
N ALA A 17 12.17 4.94 20.70
CA ALA A 17 12.25 3.49 20.96
C ALA A 17 13.17 2.75 19.98
N TYR A 18 13.44 3.34 18.80
CA TYR A 18 14.37 2.81 17.79
C TYR A 18 15.78 3.37 17.85
N SER A 19 16.06 4.29 18.78
CA SER A 19 17.43 4.80 18.96
C SER A 19 18.46 3.69 19.25
N ASN A 20 17.97 2.46 19.47
CA ASN A 20 18.74 1.24 19.73
C ASN A 20 18.42 0.09 18.74
N ILE A 21 17.64 0.29 17.68
CA ILE A 21 17.69 -0.69 16.59
C ILE A 21 19.03 -0.43 15.93
N GLU A 22 19.98 -1.18 16.40
CA GLU A 22 21.22 -1.40 15.68
C GLU A 22 20.80 -1.88 14.29
N VAL A 23 21.28 -1.20 13.26
CA VAL A 23 21.19 -1.69 11.86
C VAL A 23 21.63 -3.17 11.81
N ALA A 24 22.48 -3.59 12.72
CA ALA A 24 22.85 -4.97 13.00
C ALA A 24 21.67 -5.89 13.41
N ALA A 25 20.57 -5.36 13.95
CA ALA A 25 19.37 -6.16 14.29
C ALA A 25 18.49 -6.46 13.07
N ILE A 26 18.65 -5.72 11.95
CA ILE A 26 18.10 -6.10 10.65
C ILE A 26 19.02 -7.20 10.10
N GLY A 27 18.91 -8.38 10.68
CA GLY A 27 19.76 -9.51 10.33
C GLY A 27 19.37 -10.13 8.99
N GLN A 28 20.26 -10.96 8.47
CA GLN A 28 20.09 -11.71 7.23
C GLN A 28 18.71 -12.37 7.10
N LYS A 29 18.16 -12.94 8.17
CA LYS A 29 16.84 -13.58 8.16
C LYS A 29 15.68 -12.61 7.88
N MET A 30 15.78 -11.34 8.28
CA MET A 30 14.75 -10.35 7.96
C MET A 30 14.83 -9.94 6.49
N VAL A 31 16.05 -9.74 5.98
CA VAL A 31 16.26 -9.36 4.58
C VAL A 31 15.85 -10.51 3.65
N GLU A 32 16.27 -11.75 3.94
CA GLU A 32 16.00 -12.93 3.12
C GLU A 32 14.55 -13.42 3.23
N GLY A 33 13.91 -13.26 4.38
CA GLY A 33 12.56 -13.72 4.65
C GLY A 33 11.53 -12.58 4.60
N TYR A 34 11.48 -11.77 5.64
CA TYR A 34 10.38 -10.84 5.89
C TYR A 34 10.14 -9.82 4.76
N PHE A 35 11.17 -9.12 4.30
CA PHE A 35 11.02 -8.11 3.24
C PHE A 35 10.76 -8.76 1.88
N LYS A 36 11.39 -9.89 1.61
CA LYS A 36 11.16 -10.64 0.38
C LYS A 36 9.73 -11.20 0.33
N ASP A 37 9.23 -11.75 1.42
CA ASP A 37 7.86 -12.27 1.53
C ASP A 37 6.81 -11.17 1.35
N LEU A 38 7.14 -9.92 1.74
CA LEU A 38 6.31 -8.75 1.48
C LEU A 38 6.41 -8.22 0.05
N GLY A 39 7.32 -8.73 -0.78
CA GLY A 39 7.56 -8.21 -2.13
C GLY A 39 8.25 -6.83 -2.16
N ILE A 40 8.99 -6.49 -1.08
CA ILE A 40 9.70 -5.22 -0.96
C ILE A 40 11.06 -5.35 -1.65
N ASN A 41 11.43 -4.36 -2.45
CA ASN A 41 12.70 -4.30 -3.16
C ASN A 41 13.60 -3.13 -2.72
N THR A 42 13.08 -2.20 -1.91
CA THR A 42 13.84 -1.06 -1.42
C THR A 42 13.55 -0.79 0.05
N LEU A 43 14.59 -0.65 0.84
CA LEU A 43 14.54 -0.30 2.27
C LEU A 43 15.07 1.13 2.46
N TYR A 44 14.22 2.02 2.97
CA TYR A 44 14.61 3.37 3.34
C TYR A 44 14.93 3.44 4.82
N LEU A 45 16.12 3.93 5.15
CA LEU A 45 16.61 4.09 6.51
C LEU A 45 16.80 5.58 6.83
N PHE A 46 16.28 6.01 7.96
CA PHE A 46 16.41 7.36 8.49
C PHE A 46 17.25 7.35 9.77
N PRO A 47 18.59 7.39 9.68
CA PRO A 47 19.43 7.34 10.86
C PRO A 47 19.37 8.64 11.65
N LYS A 48 19.21 8.55 12.99
CA LYS A 48 19.35 9.69 13.90
C LYS A 48 20.80 10.07 14.22
N ALA A 49 21.71 9.13 14.08
CA ALA A 49 23.12 9.30 14.44
C ALA A 49 23.92 9.82 13.25
N SER A 50 25.01 10.54 13.52
CA SER A 50 25.95 10.96 12.49
C SER A 50 26.44 9.77 11.68
N ALA A 51 26.59 9.95 10.37
CA ALA A 51 26.95 8.91 9.41
C ALA A 51 28.21 8.08 9.80
N ASP A 52 29.08 8.63 10.61
CA ASP A 52 30.35 7.99 11.00
C ASP A 52 30.20 6.80 11.95
N SER A 53 29.17 6.78 12.81
CA SER A 53 28.94 5.68 13.76
C SER A 53 28.19 4.48 13.13
N LEU A 54 27.53 4.70 12.01
CA LEU A 54 26.71 3.69 11.31
C LEU A 54 27.45 2.94 10.20
N SER A 55 28.69 3.36 9.87
CA SER A 55 29.37 2.95 8.63
C SER A 55 29.63 1.43 8.51
N ALA A 56 29.92 0.74 9.62
CA ALA A 56 30.23 -0.70 9.57
C ALA A 56 28.97 -1.55 9.45
N ASP A 57 27.92 -1.21 10.20
CA ASP A 57 26.65 -1.95 10.22
C ASP A 57 25.84 -1.70 8.94
N LEU A 58 25.86 -0.46 8.42
CA LEU A 58 25.28 -0.13 7.12
C LEU A 58 25.94 -0.91 5.98
N ARG A 59 27.28 -1.01 5.97
CA ARG A 59 27.98 -1.81 4.94
C ARG A 59 27.60 -3.28 4.99
N LYS A 60 27.44 -3.84 6.20
CA LYS A 60 27.01 -5.21 6.38
C LYS A 60 25.58 -5.40 5.86
N LEU A 61 24.65 -4.49 6.22
CA LEU A 61 23.28 -4.52 5.75
C LEU A 61 23.21 -4.37 4.23
N GLU A 62 23.97 -3.45 3.62
CA GLU A 62 24.03 -3.29 2.17
C GLU A 62 24.53 -4.56 1.48
N LEU A 63 25.52 -5.26 2.04
CA LEU A 63 26.02 -6.51 1.46
C LEU A 63 24.96 -7.62 1.51
N GLU A 64 24.25 -7.77 2.61
CA GLU A 64 23.18 -8.75 2.75
C GLU A 64 21.99 -8.38 1.85
N ALA A 65 21.61 -7.10 1.80
CA ALA A 65 20.54 -6.61 0.95
C ALA A 65 20.82 -6.87 -0.55
N ARG A 66 22.03 -6.60 -1.02
CA ARG A 66 22.44 -6.88 -2.41
C ARG A 66 22.33 -8.36 -2.77
N ARG A 67 22.64 -9.28 -1.86
CA ARG A 67 22.46 -10.73 -2.07
C ARG A 67 20.99 -11.09 -2.32
N CYS A 68 20.09 -10.37 -1.66
CA CYS A 68 18.63 -10.59 -1.76
C CYS A 68 17.96 -9.72 -2.82
N ARG A 69 18.71 -8.96 -3.62
CA ARG A 69 18.21 -7.97 -4.58
C ARG A 69 17.36 -6.87 -3.93
N LEU A 70 17.67 -6.53 -2.70
CA LEU A 70 17.08 -5.41 -1.97
C LEU A 70 18.01 -4.20 -2.05
N THR A 71 17.47 -3.05 -2.43
CA THR A 71 18.18 -1.77 -2.41
C THR A 71 18.06 -1.15 -1.02
N VAL A 72 19.14 -0.59 -0.50
CA VAL A 72 19.13 0.19 0.74
C VAL A 72 19.39 1.65 0.40
N VAL A 73 18.49 2.52 0.82
CA VAL A 73 18.59 3.97 0.69
C VAL A 73 18.69 4.57 2.07
N VAL A 74 19.77 5.28 2.34
CA VAL A 74 19.96 6.02 3.59
C VAL A 74 19.73 7.49 3.29
N THR A 75 18.78 8.10 3.98
CA THR A 75 18.42 9.50 3.76
C THR A 75 18.04 10.18 5.07
N ASP A 76 18.30 11.47 5.16
CA ASP A 76 17.92 12.34 6.26
C ASP A 76 16.58 13.06 6.02
N SER A 77 16.04 12.94 4.83
CA SER A 77 14.79 13.59 4.47
C SER A 77 13.93 12.71 3.55
N LEU A 78 12.62 12.85 3.69
CA LEU A 78 11.62 12.27 2.81
C LEU A 78 11.24 13.29 1.71
N ALA A 79 12.22 13.80 0.99
CA ALA A 79 11.97 14.67 -0.15
C ALA A 79 11.19 13.88 -1.24
N GLY A 80 10.14 14.48 -1.79
CA GLY A 80 9.29 13.85 -2.81
C GLY A 80 8.08 13.09 -2.26
N LEU A 81 7.85 13.08 -0.93
CA LEU A 81 6.62 12.51 -0.37
C LEU A 81 5.40 13.34 -0.76
N ASP A 82 4.40 12.69 -1.30
CA ASP A 82 3.11 13.32 -1.58
C ASP A 82 2.24 13.35 -0.32
N ARG A 83 2.48 14.35 0.51
CA ARG A 83 1.67 14.61 1.71
C ARG A 83 0.21 14.88 1.40
N PHE A 84 -0.05 15.55 0.30
CA PHE A 84 -1.41 15.95 -0.04
C PHE A 84 -2.28 14.72 -0.35
N VAL A 85 -1.79 13.81 -1.18
CA VAL A 85 -2.49 12.54 -1.46
C VAL A 85 -2.58 11.69 -0.20
N PHE A 86 -1.51 11.58 0.60
CA PHE A 86 -1.52 10.84 1.85
C PHE A 86 -2.60 11.31 2.82
N ASP A 87 -2.69 12.62 3.08
CA ASP A 87 -3.66 13.17 4.02
C ASP A 87 -5.10 12.95 3.55
N LYS A 88 -5.37 13.11 2.24
CA LYS A 88 -6.68 12.86 1.65
C LYS A 88 -7.03 11.37 1.67
N ALA A 89 -6.13 10.52 1.25
CA ALA A 89 -6.32 9.07 1.29
C ALA A 89 -6.58 8.57 2.72
N THR A 90 -5.75 8.97 3.67
CA THR A 90 -5.96 8.63 5.08
C THR A 90 -7.33 9.08 5.58
N ALA A 91 -7.73 10.33 5.29
CA ALA A 91 -9.03 10.84 5.72
C ALA A 91 -10.19 10.07 5.11
N VAL A 92 -10.09 9.69 3.83
CA VAL A 92 -11.14 8.98 3.11
C VAL A 92 -11.26 7.54 3.58
N PHE A 93 -10.16 6.80 3.70
CA PHE A 93 -10.21 5.39 4.09
C PHE A 93 -10.44 5.20 5.59
N ALA A 94 -9.90 6.06 6.45
CA ALA A 94 -10.07 5.93 7.89
C ALA A 94 -11.49 6.32 8.36
N ARG A 95 -12.16 7.28 7.70
CA ARG A 95 -13.42 7.86 8.15
C ARG A 95 -14.59 7.49 7.27
N SER A 96 -15.67 7.00 7.86
CA SER A 96 -16.86 6.56 7.12
C SER A 96 -17.64 7.71 6.47
N ASN A 97 -17.56 8.92 7.02
CA ASN A 97 -18.30 10.11 6.54
C ASN A 97 -17.60 10.86 5.40
N THR A 98 -16.33 10.62 5.14
CA THR A 98 -15.55 11.28 4.07
C THR A 98 -15.68 10.49 2.77
N GLY A 99 -16.10 11.13 1.67
CA GLY A 99 -16.36 10.46 0.38
C GLY A 99 -15.10 10.33 -0.49
N PHE A 100 -15.14 9.40 -1.45
CA PHE A 100 -14.07 9.22 -2.42
C PHE A 100 -13.94 10.40 -3.40
N GLU A 101 -14.96 11.24 -3.54
CA GLU A 101 -14.91 12.44 -4.40
C GLU A 101 -13.75 13.37 -4.01
N ILE A 102 -13.48 13.50 -2.71
CA ILE A 102 -12.36 14.32 -2.20
C ILE A 102 -11.01 13.76 -2.65
N LEU A 103 -10.88 12.43 -2.61
CA LEU A 103 -9.65 11.77 -3.04
C LEU A 103 -9.48 11.84 -4.57
N ALA A 104 -10.55 11.63 -5.32
CA ALA A 104 -10.53 11.74 -6.78
C ALA A 104 -10.16 13.14 -7.26
N GLN A 105 -10.67 14.19 -6.61
CA GLN A 105 -10.29 15.57 -6.90
C GLN A 105 -8.79 15.81 -6.62
N ALA A 106 -8.28 15.30 -5.49
CA ALA A 106 -6.87 15.43 -5.14
C ALA A 106 -5.97 14.74 -6.18
N LEU A 107 -6.31 13.51 -6.58
CA LEU A 107 -5.56 12.78 -7.60
C LEU A 107 -5.59 13.47 -8.97
N ASN A 108 -6.75 13.97 -9.38
CA ASN A 108 -6.85 14.71 -10.64
C ASN A 108 -5.97 15.94 -10.64
N ALA A 109 -5.95 16.73 -9.56
CA ALA A 109 -5.06 17.88 -9.44
C ALA A 109 -3.59 17.45 -9.52
N THR A 110 -3.20 16.43 -8.74
CA THR A 110 -1.83 15.94 -8.71
C THR A 110 -1.37 15.42 -10.07
N PHE A 111 -2.20 14.66 -10.79
CA PHE A 111 -1.80 14.05 -12.07
C PHE A 111 -1.92 15.01 -13.26
N GLN A 112 -2.75 16.06 -13.19
CA GLN A 112 -2.80 17.11 -14.23
C GLN A 112 -1.62 18.07 -14.15
N ASP A 113 -1.13 18.36 -12.95
CA ASP A 113 0.02 19.25 -12.76
C ASP A 113 1.36 18.58 -13.11
N ALA A 114 1.38 17.25 -13.12
CA ALA A 114 2.59 16.48 -13.39
C ALA A 114 2.69 16.10 -14.87
N GLU A 115 2.88 17.05 -15.78
CA GLU A 115 3.11 16.84 -17.22
C GLU A 115 3.81 15.48 -17.54
N ASN A 116 3.06 14.36 -17.46
CA ASN A 116 3.40 12.98 -17.84
C ASN A 116 4.45 12.20 -16.99
N ASP A 117 5.17 12.80 -16.05
CA ASP A 117 6.23 12.10 -15.29
C ASP A 117 6.04 12.17 -13.77
N TYR A 118 4.81 11.88 -13.28
CA TYR A 118 4.56 11.86 -11.85
C TYR A 118 5.27 10.66 -11.17
N LEU A 119 6.32 10.96 -10.44
CA LEU A 119 7.08 10.02 -9.61
C LEU A 119 6.91 10.30 -8.11
N GLY A 120 5.75 10.78 -7.69
CA GLY A 120 5.48 11.01 -6.29
C GLY A 120 5.60 9.75 -5.44
N ILE A 121 6.13 9.88 -4.24
CA ILE A 121 6.21 8.80 -3.27
C ILE A 121 4.95 8.81 -2.42
N HIS A 122 4.15 7.75 -2.53
CA HIS A 122 2.96 7.55 -1.71
C HIS A 122 3.30 6.66 -0.53
N TYR A 123 3.01 7.10 0.67
CA TYR A 123 3.38 6.36 1.89
C TYR A 123 2.15 6.02 2.74
N SER A 124 2.20 4.91 3.43
CA SER A 124 1.16 4.48 4.37
C SER A 124 1.38 5.06 5.77
N GLY A 125 2.63 5.31 6.15
CA GLY A 125 3.02 5.93 7.40
C GLY A 125 4.42 6.55 7.30
N ASN A 126 4.66 7.60 8.07
CA ASN A 126 5.93 8.35 8.06
C ASN A 126 6.55 8.52 9.45
N GLY A 127 6.05 7.77 10.45
CA GLY A 127 6.52 7.84 11.83
C GLY A 127 6.15 9.11 12.61
N GLU A 128 5.87 10.22 11.93
CA GLU A 128 5.42 11.47 12.56
C GLU A 128 3.93 11.46 12.88
N ALA A 129 3.13 10.98 11.93
CA ALA A 129 1.68 10.86 12.07
C ALA A 129 1.28 9.64 12.92
N PRO A 130 0.13 9.67 13.59
CA PRO A 130 -0.44 8.47 14.19
C PRO A 130 -0.65 7.37 13.14
N ARG A 131 -0.46 6.11 13.54
CA ARG A 131 -0.68 4.95 12.68
C ARG A 131 -2.07 4.97 12.04
N PHE A 132 -2.20 4.47 10.81
CA PHE A 132 -3.49 4.48 10.09
C PHE A 132 -4.60 3.83 10.92
N VAL A 133 -4.37 2.66 11.49
CA VAL A 133 -5.35 1.92 12.29
C VAL A 133 -5.91 2.74 13.44
N THR A 134 -5.08 3.55 14.11
CA THR A 134 -5.49 4.40 15.25
C THR A 134 -6.30 5.63 14.83
N ARG A 135 -6.33 5.93 13.53
CA ARG A 135 -7.07 7.06 12.94
C ARG A 135 -8.46 6.67 12.43
N THR A 136 -8.76 5.36 12.41
CA THR A 136 -10.07 4.87 11.98
C THR A 136 -11.16 5.19 13.00
N ASP A 137 -12.38 5.42 12.53
CA ASP A 137 -13.54 5.72 13.40
C ASP A 137 -13.80 4.60 14.43
N GLU A 138 -13.45 3.38 14.06
CA GLU A 138 -13.70 2.18 14.87
C GLU A 138 -12.63 1.96 15.93
N PHE A 139 -11.43 2.50 15.79
CA PHE A 139 -10.31 2.22 16.70
C PHE A 139 -10.60 2.64 18.14
N SER A 140 -11.18 3.82 18.35
CA SER A 140 -11.50 4.34 19.69
C SER A 140 -12.59 3.52 20.41
N LEU A 141 -13.26 2.62 19.70
CA LEU A 141 -14.31 1.75 20.22
C LEU A 141 -13.78 0.36 20.61
N LEU A 142 -12.46 0.12 20.47
CA LEU A 142 -11.79 -1.07 20.98
C LEU A 142 -11.60 -0.91 22.51
N PRO A 143 -11.85 -1.90 23.37
CA PRO A 143 -11.53 -3.31 23.18
C PRO A 143 -12.74 -4.25 23.07
N VAL A 144 -13.85 -3.83 22.57
CA VAL A 144 -15.05 -4.66 22.58
C VAL A 144 -15.39 -5.12 21.17
N GLN A 145 -15.04 -6.37 20.83
CA GLN A 145 -15.57 -7.19 19.73
C GLN A 145 -14.71 -7.33 18.47
N SER A 146 -14.54 -8.60 18.09
CA SER A 146 -13.88 -9.09 16.88
C SER A 146 -14.34 -8.43 15.57
N GLU A 147 -15.63 -8.10 15.43
CA GLU A 147 -16.17 -7.47 14.22
C GLU A 147 -15.62 -6.05 13.94
N ARG A 148 -15.30 -5.30 15.00
CA ARG A 148 -14.75 -3.94 14.85
C ARG A 148 -13.27 -3.97 14.49
N GLN A 149 -12.53 -4.93 15.03
CA GLN A 149 -11.16 -5.16 14.64
C GLN A 149 -11.08 -5.53 13.16
N ASP A 150 -11.92 -6.45 12.71
CA ASP A 150 -12.00 -6.81 11.29
C ASP A 150 -12.26 -5.58 10.40
N THR A 151 -13.16 -4.67 10.79
CA THR A 151 -13.41 -3.44 10.02
C THR A 151 -12.18 -2.53 9.94
N VAL A 152 -11.43 -2.36 11.03
CA VAL A 152 -10.19 -1.56 11.04
C VAL A 152 -9.16 -2.14 10.06
N TYR A 153 -8.95 -3.45 10.10
CA TYR A 153 -7.99 -4.12 9.22
C TYR A 153 -8.44 -4.14 7.76
N ARG A 154 -9.75 -4.29 7.49
CA ARG A 154 -10.30 -4.14 6.12
C ARG A 154 -10.06 -2.74 5.55
N LYS A 155 -10.28 -1.68 6.34
CA LYS A 155 -9.97 -0.30 5.95
C LYS A 155 -8.47 -0.11 5.66
N LEU A 156 -7.60 -0.72 6.48
CA LEU A 156 -6.17 -0.70 6.24
C LEU A 156 -5.81 -1.39 4.91
N VAL A 157 -6.38 -2.56 4.63
CA VAL A 157 -6.17 -3.25 3.35
C VAL A 157 -6.59 -2.39 2.17
N GLN A 158 -7.72 -1.67 2.27
CA GLN A 158 -8.13 -0.72 1.23
C GLN A 158 -7.09 0.39 1.04
N PHE A 159 -6.60 0.97 2.14
CA PHE A 159 -5.61 2.03 2.09
C PHE A 159 -4.27 1.56 1.49
N LEU A 160 -3.79 0.37 1.88
CA LEU A 160 -2.59 -0.23 1.31
C LEU A 160 -2.77 -0.58 -0.18
N ALA A 161 -3.93 -1.14 -0.55
CA ALA A 161 -4.25 -1.43 -1.95
C ALA A 161 -4.27 -0.16 -2.80
N PHE A 162 -4.86 0.92 -2.29
CA PHE A 162 -4.81 2.22 -2.95
C PHE A 162 -3.36 2.68 -3.13
N ASN A 163 -2.56 2.67 -2.07
CA ASN A 163 -1.17 3.11 -2.11
C ASN A 163 -0.33 2.34 -3.15
N VAL A 164 -0.54 1.02 -3.24
CA VAL A 164 0.21 0.14 -4.16
C VAL A 164 -0.26 0.27 -5.62
N THR A 165 -1.51 0.65 -5.88
CA THR A 165 -2.09 0.59 -7.22
C THR A 165 -2.21 1.93 -7.96
N ILE A 166 -2.08 3.06 -7.27
CA ILE A 166 -2.02 4.38 -7.93
C ILE A 166 -0.66 4.60 -8.63
N PRO A 167 -0.56 5.56 -9.57
CA PRO A 167 0.72 5.97 -10.15
C PRO A 167 1.70 6.47 -9.07
N GLY A 168 2.99 6.26 -9.26
CA GLY A 168 4.04 6.69 -8.33
C GLY A 168 4.71 5.52 -7.62
N ILE A 169 5.45 5.79 -6.57
CA ILE A 169 6.25 4.83 -5.80
C ILE A 169 5.55 4.56 -4.46
N PRO A 170 4.99 3.37 -4.25
CA PRO A 170 4.39 3.02 -2.97
C PRO A 170 5.48 2.80 -1.91
N MET A 171 5.27 3.35 -0.74
CA MET A 171 6.14 3.22 0.42
C MET A 171 5.33 2.77 1.63
N ILE A 172 5.72 1.69 2.25
CA ILE A 172 5.04 1.10 3.41
C ILE A 172 5.80 1.50 4.68
N GLY A 173 5.10 2.15 5.60
CA GLY A 173 5.65 2.46 6.92
C GLY A 173 5.75 1.19 7.76
N GLU A 174 6.86 1.03 8.49
CA GLU A 174 7.04 -0.09 9.40
C GLU A 174 5.84 -0.23 10.35
N GLY A 175 5.29 -1.42 10.45
CA GLY A 175 4.11 -1.73 11.25
C GLY A 175 2.79 -1.60 10.50
N ASP A 176 2.73 -0.84 9.41
CA ASP A 176 1.50 -0.71 8.63
C ASP A 176 1.18 -2.01 7.86
N GLU A 177 2.21 -2.82 7.55
CA GLU A 177 2.06 -4.12 6.89
C GLU A 177 1.26 -5.15 7.69
N ILE A 178 1.10 -4.90 8.98
CA ILE A 178 0.28 -5.73 9.89
C ILE A 178 -0.74 -4.91 10.68
N GLY A 179 -0.83 -3.61 10.43
CA GLY A 179 -1.72 -2.74 11.19
C GLY A 179 -1.34 -2.57 12.66
N TRP A 180 -0.04 -2.40 12.93
CA TRP A 180 0.48 -2.20 14.29
C TRP A 180 0.00 -0.89 14.89
N PRO A 181 -0.67 -0.90 16.05
CA PRO A 181 -1.28 0.32 16.60
C PRO A 181 -0.33 1.19 17.42
N LYS A 182 0.79 0.62 17.91
CA LYS A 182 1.74 1.34 18.77
C LYS A 182 2.68 2.18 17.93
N LYS A 183 3.18 3.28 18.51
CA LYS A 183 4.22 4.11 17.87
C LYS A 183 5.57 3.41 17.85
N GLU A 184 5.85 2.62 18.88
CA GLU A 184 7.05 1.80 18.95
C GLU A 184 7.01 0.75 17.83
N GLY A 185 8.11 0.59 17.13
CA GLY A 185 8.19 -0.36 16.05
C GLY A 185 8.12 -1.81 16.48
N ILE A 186 7.87 -2.65 15.50
CA ILE A 186 7.73 -4.10 15.70
C ILE A 186 9.02 -4.86 15.45
N LEU A 187 9.98 -4.25 14.77
CA LEU A 187 11.25 -4.91 14.49
C LEU A 187 11.96 -5.27 15.80
N GLY A 188 12.08 -6.57 16.06
CA GLY A 188 12.71 -7.11 17.28
C GLY A 188 11.76 -7.40 18.44
N GLN A 189 10.46 -7.13 18.32
CA GLN A 189 9.46 -7.57 19.30
C GLN A 189 9.00 -8.99 18.97
N GLY A 190 9.15 -9.92 19.92
CA GLY A 190 8.73 -11.32 19.79
C GLY A 190 7.23 -11.54 20.02
N GLU A 191 6.38 -10.55 19.69
CA GLU A 191 4.94 -10.66 19.84
C GLU A 191 4.35 -11.57 18.74
N GLU A 192 3.44 -12.46 19.12
CA GLU A 192 2.66 -13.22 18.16
C GLU A 192 1.63 -12.32 17.51
N TRP A 193 1.51 -12.40 16.19
CA TRP A 193 0.54 -11.62 15.42
C TRP A 193 -0.81 -12.34 15.36
N THR A 194 -1.89 -11.55 15.35
CA THR A 194 -3.23 -12.10 15.20
C THR A 194 -3.48 -12.57 13.75
N ASP A 195 -4.51 -13.38 13.56
CA ASP A 195 -4.91 -13.86 12.23
C ASP A 195 -5.26 -12.69 11.31
N GLU A 196 -5.88 -11.62 11.83
CA GLU A 196 -6.20 -10.42 11.06
C GLU A 196 -4.93 -9.69 10.61
N GLN A 197 -3.93 -9.57 11.47
CA GLN A 197 -2.63 -8.99 11.15
C GLN A 197 -1.90 -9.79 10.07
N LEU A 198 -1.90 -11.12 10.20
CA LEU A 198 -1.34 -12.02 9.20
C LEU A 198 -2.09 -11.92 7.86
N ASN A 199 -3.40 -11.75 7.89
CA ASN A 199 -4.21 -11.52 6.69
C ASN A 199 -3.86 -10.19 5.99
N VAL A 200 -3.65 -9.10 6.74
CA VAL A 200 -3.17 -7.83 6.16
C VAL A 200 -1.83 -8.03 5.46
N LYS A 201 -0.87 -8.66 6.13
CA LYS A 201 0.45 -8.97 5.57
C LYS A 201 0.35 -9.79 4.29
N SER A 202 -0.46 -10.84 4.30
CA SER A 202 -0.67 -11.71 3.13
C SER A 202 -1.25 -10.94 1.94
N LYS A 203 -2.24 -10.08 2.18
CA LYS A 203 -2.84 -9.26 1.13
C LYS A 203 -1.88 -8.22 0.58
N LEU A 204 -1.09 -7.60 1.45
CA LEU A 204 -0.05 -6.65 1.01
C LEU A 204 1.03 -7.36 0.18
N SER A 205 1.45 -8.55 0.57
CA SER A 205 2.38 -9.37 -0.22
C SER A 205 1.84 -9.65 -1.62
N ALA A 206 0.58 -10.06 -1.73
CA ALA A 206 -0.07 -10.31 -3.02
C ALA A 206 -0.17 -9.03 -3.88
N LEU A 207 -0.46 -7.88 -3.27
CA LEU A 207 -0.49 -6.58 -3.94
C LEU A 207 0.88 -6.18 -4.50
N ASN A 208 1.93 -6.32 -3.70
CA ASN A 208 3.29 -5.98 -4.12
C ASN A 208 3.80 -6.93 -5.20
N GLN A 209 3.46 -8.23 -5.11
CA GLN A 209 3.77 -9.19 -6.15
C GLN A 209 3.06 -8.82 -7.45
N LEU A 210 1.75 -8.55 -7.41
CA LEU A 210 1.00 -8.11 -8.60
C LEU A 210 1.63 -6.86 -9.22
N ARG A 211 2.02 -5.88 -8.40
CA ARG A 211 2.68 -4.67 -8.90
C ARG A 211 4.00 -4.99 -9.59
N GLY A 212 4.81 -5.86 -9.01
CA GLY A 212 6.10 -6.28 -9.60
C GLY A 212 5.97 -7.03 -10.92
N GLU A 213 4.86 -7.73 -11.13
CA GLU A 213 4.59 -8.53 -12.31
C GLU A 213 3.79 -7.78 -13.40
N HIS A 214 3.08 -6.70 -13.04
CA HIS A 214 2.12 -6.02 -13.91
C HIS A 214 2.58 -4.62 -14.35
N MET A 215 3.00 -4.50 -15.60
CA MET A 215 3.43 -3.24 -16.21
C MET A 215 2.36 -2.14 -16.14
N ALA A 216 1.08 -2.50 -16.15
CA ALA A 216 0.00 -1.53 -16.00
C ALA A 216 0.05 -0.78 -14.65
N LEU A 217 0.47 -1.43 -13.56
CA LEU A 217 0.65 -0.78 -12.27
C LEU A 217 1.92 0.06 -12.19
N LEU A 218 2.94 -0.29 -12.96
CA LEU A 218 4.21 0.43 -13.00
C LEU A 218 4.13 1.69 -13.88
N TYR A 219 3.66 1.53 -15.12
CA TYR A 219 3.75 2.54 -16.17
C TYR A 219 2.41 2.91 -16.81
N GLY A 220 1.31 2.25 -16.40
CA GLY A 220 0.02 2.41 -17.06
C GLY A 220 -0.68 3.73 -16.76
N ASP A 221 -1.54 4.12 -17.68
CA ASP A 221 -2.46 5.25 -17.51
C ASP A 221 -3.38 5.01 -16.31
N PHE A 222 -3.79 6.09 -15.67
CA PHE A 222 -4.76 6.08 -14.59
C PHE A 222 -6.10 6.61 -15.08
N ILE A 223 -7.09 5.73 -15.18
CA ILE A 223 -8.40 6.02 -15.77
C ILE A 223 -9.50 5.81 -14.73
N PRO A 224 -10.03 6.88 -14.11
CA PRO A 224 -11.18 6.76 -13.22
C PRO A 224 -12.42 6.27 -13.99
N LEU A 225 -13.14 5.29 -13.43
CA LEU A 225 -14.37 4.74 -14.02
C LEU A 225 -15.60 5.16 -13.24
N ARG A 226 -15.53 5.15 -11.91
CA ARG A 226 -16.66 5.44 -11.04
C ARG A 226 -16.17 6.11 -9.76
N VAL A 227 -16.77 7.25 -9.44
CA VAL A 227 -16.47 8.01 -8.23
C VAL A 227 -17.78 8.34 -7.55
N GLU A 228 -18.02 7.73 -6.41
CA GLU A 228 -19.18 7.96 -5.53
C GLU A 228 -18.69 8.07 -4.09
N LYS A 229 -19.54 8.52 -3.19
CA LYS A 229 -19.19 8.66 -1.78
C LYS A 229 -18.55 7.40 -1.18
N GLN A 230 -19.06 6.22 -1.52
CA GLN A 230 -18.63 4.94 -0.93
C GLN A 230 -17.97 3.98 -1.93
N ILE A 231 -18.02 4.30 -3.22
CA ILE A 231 -17.47 3.47 -4.28
C ILE A 231 -16.45 4.25 -5.07
N TYR A 232 -15.29 3.65 -5.26
CA TYR A 232 -14.28 4.17 -6.16
C TYR A 232 -13.75 3.05 -7.04
N ALA A 233 -13.81 3.27 -8.35
CA ALA A 233 -13.26 2.33 -9.32
C ALA A 233 -12.40 3.07 -10.35
N TYR A 234 -11.26 2.49 -10.70
CA TYR A 234 -10.36 2.96 -11.75
C TYR A 234 -9.65 1.79 -12.42
N ILE A 235 -9.14 2.05 -13.62
CA ILE A 235 -8.26 1.15 -14.34
C ILE A 235 -6.85 1.74 -14.40
N ARG A 236 -5.84 0.87 -14.28
CA ARG A 236 -4.49 1.09 -14.76
C ARG A 236 -4.33 0.32 -16.07
N SER A 237 -3.91 0.99 -17.13
CA SER A 237 -3.84 0.40 -18.47
C SER A 237 -2.47 0.64 -19.13
N PHE A 238 -1.86 -0.41 -19.69
CA PHE A 238 -0.59 -0.33 -20.39
C PHE A 238 -0.52 -1.38 -21.51
N PHE A 239 -0.53 -0.94 -22.77
CA PHE A 239 -0.44 -1.80 -23.95
C PHE A 239 -1.37 -3.02 -23.92
N GLY A 240 -2.64 -2.82 -23.55
CA GLY A 240 -3.65 -3.88 -23.47
C GLY A 240 -3.61 -4.72 -22.21
N LYS A 241 -2.65 -4.50 -21.30
CA LYS A 241 -2.67 -5.03 -19.95
C LYS A 241 -3.42 -4.08 -19.03
N ASN A 242 -4.34 -4.62 -18.28
CA ASN A 242 -5.27 -3.82 -17.49
C ASN A 242 -5.37 -4.34 -16.06
N VAL A 243 -5.44 -3.43 -15.11
CA VAL A 243 -5.73 -3.72 -13.71
C VAL A 243 -6.87 -2.83 -13.27
N LEU A 244 -8.04 -3.42 -13.10
CA LEU A 244 -9.22 -2.77 -12.53
C LEU A 244 -9.13 -2.85 -11.01
N VAL A 245 -9.27 -1.72 -10.34
CA VAL A 245 -9.29 -1.62 -8.88
C VAL A 245 -10.63 -1.05 -8.45
N VAL A 246 -11.31 -1.72 -7.52
CA VAL A 246 -12.63 -1.32 -7.04
C VAL A 246 -12.67 -1.34 -5.53
N PHE A 247 -13.01 -0.21 -4.93
CA PHE A 247 -13.18 -0.04 -3.50
C PHE A 247 -14.65 0.12 -3.14
N ASN A 248 -15.07 -0.55 -2.08
CA ASN A 248 -16.33 -0.34 -1.41
C ASN A 248 -16.08 -0.03 0.07
N LYS A 249 -16.21 1.22 0.47
CA LYS A 249 -16.11 1.63 1.89
C LYS A 249 -17.46 1.63 2.61
N GLY A 250 -18.52 1.21 1.95
CA GLY A 250 -19.85 1.02 2.54
C GLY A 250 -19.90 -0.15 3.49
N LYS A 251 -20.97 -0.18 4.29
CA LYS A 251 -21.23 -1.21 5.31
C LYS A 251 -21.88 -2.48 4.75
N GLU A 252 -22.22 -2.50 3.47
CA GLU A 252 -22.90 -3.60 2.80
C GLU A 252 -22.12 -4.02 1.55
N THR A 253 -22.29 -5.27 1.15
CA THR A 253 -21.80 -5.75 -0.14
C THR A 253 -22.52 -5.04 -1.28
N VAL A 254 -21.79 -4.58 -2.27
CA VAL A 254 -22.35 -3.90 -3.45
C VAL A 254 -22.05 -4.71 -4.70
N SER A 255 -23.09 -5.00 -5.48
CA SER A 255 -22.95 -5.55 -6.83
C SER A 255 -22.80 -4.40 -7.82
N LEU A 256 -21.69 -4.37 -8.52
CA LEU A 256 -21.34 -3.31 -9.46
C LEU A 256 -21.28 -3.83 -10.88
N LYS A 257 -21.79 -3.01 -11.80
CA LYS A 257 -21.62 -3.20 -13.23
C LYS A 257 -20.81 -2.04 -13.79
N LEU A 258 -19.64 -2.35 -14.35
CA LEU A 258 -18.70 -1.38 -14.89
C LEU A 258 -18.50 -1.64 -16.38
N ASP A 259 -18.50 -0.57 -17.17
CA ASP A 259 -18.14 -0.62 -18.57
C ASP A 259 -16.61 -0.53 -18.69
N LEU A 260 -16.01 -1.46 -19.43
CA LEU A 260 -14.56 -1.57 -19.60
C LEU A 260 -14.20 -1.55 -21.09
N PRO A 261 -14.24 -0.39 -21.75
CA PRO A 261 -14.01 -0.28 -23.19
C PRO A 261 -12.60 -0.73 -23.60
N GLU A 262 -11.64 -0.61 -22.70
CA GLU A 262 -10.23 -0.96 -22.92
C GLU A 262 -9.97 -2.48 -22.84
N MET A 263 -10.89 -3.26 -22.25
CA MET A 263 -10.71 -4.69 -22.05
C MET A 263 -11.37 -5.51 -23.17
N LYS A 264 -10.60 -6.34 -23.86
CA LYS A 264 -11.09 -7.19 -24.95
C LYS A 264 -11.70 -8.49 -24.45
N ARG A 265 -12.69 -9.00 -25.19
CA ARG A 265 -13.50 -10.18 -24.84
C ARG A 265 -12.69 -11.50 -24.70
N GLU A 266 -11.50 -11.57 -25.26
CA GLU A 266 -10.70 -12.80 -25.35
C GLU A 266 -9.64 -12.91 -24.24
N GLU A 267 -9.65 -12.02 -23.25
CA GLU A 267 -8.66 -12.00 -22.20
C GLU A 267 -9.10 -12.82 -20.99
N ASN A 268 -8.19 -13.60 -20.44
CA ASN A 268 -8.41 -14.30 -19.18
C ASN A 268 -8.20 -13.31 -18.03
N PHE A 269 -9.27 -13.04 -17.30
CA PHE A 269 -9.22 -12.20 -16.11
C PHE A 269 -9.03 -13.03 -14.85
N SER A 270 -8.23 -12.50 -13.94
CA SER A 270 -7.99 -13.05 -12.62
C SER A 270 -8.43 -12.07 -11.54
N SER A 271 -8.93 -12.56 -10.42
CA SER A 271 -9.25 -11.80 -9.22
C SER A 271 -8.13 -11.98 -8.20
N LEU A 272 -7.60 -10.89 -7.64
CA LEU A 272 -6.54 -10.94 -6.64
C LEU A 272 -7.05 -11.44 -5.28
N PHE A 273 -8.24 -11.00 -4.89
CA PHE A 273 -8.82 -11.32 -3.58
C PHE A 273 -9.94 -12.35 -3.62
N GLY A 274 -10.23 -12.91 -4.80
CA GLY A 274 -11.14 -14.05 -4.98
C GLY A 274 -12.62 -13.71 -4.91
N ASN A 275 -13.02 -12.43 -5.01
CA ASN A 275 -14.43 -12.09 -5.09
C ASN A 275 -15.02 -12.53 -6.43
N ARG A 276 -16.32 -12.82 -6.42
CA ARG A 276 -17.01 -13.28 -7.62
C ARG A 276 -17.14 -12.15 -8.63
N PHE A 277 -16.80 -12.44 -9.86
CA PHE A 277 -17.02 -11.54 -10.98
C PHE A 277 -17.46 -12.34 -12.24
N SER A 278 -18.08 -11.66 -13.15
CA SER A 278 -18.36 -12.15 -14.50
C SER A 278 -18.08 -11.05 -15.51
N TYR A 279 -17.69 -11.45 -16.71
CA TYR A 279 -17.41 -10.53 -17.80
C TYR A 279 -18.32 -10.86 -18.99
N ASP A 280 -19.07 -9.88 -19.46
CA ASP A 280 -19.96 -9.99 -20.61
C ASP A 280 -20.02 -8.68 -21.39
N ASN A 281 -19.75 -8.76 -22.70
CA ASN A 281 -19.90 -7.65 -23.66
C ASN A 281 -19.23 -6.34 -23.20
N SER A 282 -17.93 -6.37 -22.83
CA SER A 282 -17.16 -5.24 -22.32
C SER A 282 -17.67 -4.68 -20.98
N LYS A 283 -18.44 -5.49 -20.25
CA LYS A 283 -18.92 -5.14 -18.90
C LYS A 283 -18.46 -6.18 -17.91
N ILE A 284 -17.94 -5.71 -16.81
CA ILE A 284 -17.66 -6.56 -15.65
C ILE A 284 -18.78 -6.37 -14.62
N ILE A 285 -19.24 -7.48 -14.08
CA ILE A 285 -20.17 -7.51 -12.96
C ILE A 285 -19.41 -8.16 -11.82
N LEU A 286 -19.28 -7.47 -10.70
CA LEU A 286 -18.56 -7.97 -9.55
C LEU A 286 -19.23 -7.57 -8.24
N ASP A 287 -19.10 -8.44 -7.24
CA ASP A 287 -19.55 -8.19 -5.89
C ASP A 287 -18.36 -7.76 -5.03
N VAL A 288 -18.44 -6.56 -4.45
CA VAL A 288 -17.41 -6.04 -3.56
C VAL A 288 -17.97 -6.01 -2.14
N PRO A 289 -17.40 -6.76 -1.20
CA PRO A 289 -17.93 -6.84 0.16
C PRO A 289 -17.81 -5.50 0.90
N ALA A 290 -18.54 -5.38 2.01
CA ALA A 290 -18.43 -4.25 2.92
C ALA A 290 -16.98 -4.00 3.33
N TYR A 291 -16.56 -2.73 3.28
CA TYR A 291 -15.17 -2.32 3.54
C TYR A 291 -14.15 -3.14 2.74
N GLY A 292 -14.52 -3.55 1.54
CA GLY A 292 -13.74 -4.42 0.67
C GLY A 292 -13.05 -3.69 -0.47
N VAL A 293 -12.04 -4.32 -1.01
CA VAL A 293 -11.39 -3.98 -2.27
C VAL A 293 -11.32 -5.22 -3.14
N GLU A 294 -11.49 -5.05 -4.44
CA GLU A 294 -11.20 -6.11 -5.41
C GLU A 294 -10.33 -5.58 -6.53
N ILE A 295 -9.44 -6.44 -7.00
CA ILE A 295 -8.53 -6.15 -8.11
C ILE A 295 -8.67 -7.25 -9.14
N ILE A 296 -9.09 -6.85 -10.34
CA ILE A 296 -9.24 -7.74 -11.49
C ILE A 296 -8.18 -7.37 -12.53
N TYR A 297 -7.45 -8.34 -13.03
CA TYR A 297 -6.33 -8.10 -13.96
C TYR A 297 -6.24 -9.18 -15.04
N ASN A 298 -5.56 -8.84 -16.15
CA ASN A 298 -5.32 -9.72 -17.30
C ASN A 298 -3.86 -9.80 -17.71
#